data_1dc372cf847067a9e96083684e81e82c
#
_entry.id   1dc372cf847067a9e96083684e81e82c
#
_cell.length_a   1.000
_cell.length_b   1.000
_cell.length_c   1.000
_cell.angle_alpha   90.00
_cell.angle_beta   90.00
_cell.angle_gamma   90.00
#
_symmetry.space_group_name_H-M   'P 1'
#
loop_
_entity.id
_entity.type
_entity.pdbx_description
1 polymer ?
#
loop_
_entity_poly.entity_id
_entity_poly.type
_entity_poly.pdbx_seq_one_letter_code
_entity_poly.pdbx_strand_id
1 'polypeptide(L)'
;MSPIVRRNFAAAVFAIVLGVCASGCGLFKTQTPESPTGGGGELAPNFSLPESTLATMQRSLNKRNTTNFILCLADTLLDFREFHATFDPSDLTQFAQSGRIPPADWITKNEQTFLPQFLTYNTNGFYDLYFSLDTDRGGITDYGGATQKKVYNLHYRVWAVGSPVAAGSAGLTFERIGANSDYKVTFWEDHRDTADVRTWGTARLNGR
;
A
#
# COMPACT_ATOMS: atom_id res chain seq x y z
N MET A 1 48.68 2.85 44.65
CA MET A 1 48.26 1.91 43.61
C MET A 1 49.35 1.85 42.55
N SER A 2 49.93 0.69 42.31
CA SER A 2 51.01 0.47 41.37
C SER A 2 50.59 0.74 39.94
N PRO A 3 51.43 1.34 39.06
CA PRO A 3 51.08 1.60 37.66
C PRO A 3 50.71 0.37 36.84
N ILE A 4 51.15 -0.80 37.27
CA ILE A 4 50.83 -2.11 36.67
C ILE A 4 49.33 -2.48 36.85
N VAL A 5 48.72 -2.16 38.01
CA VAL A 5 47.31 -2.46 38.30
C VAL A 5 46.37 -1.59 37.45
N ARG A 6 46.74 -0.31 37.20
CA ARG A 6 45.95 0.59 36.33
C ARG A 6 45.94 0.14 34.86
N ARG A 7 47.06 -0.42 34.38
CA ARG A 7 47.20 -0.85 32.97
C ARG A 7 46.37 -2.11 32.68
N ASN A 8 46.33 -3.02 33.63
CA ASN A 8 45.53 -4.26 33.50
C ASN A 8 44.02 -4.01 33.64
N PHE A 9 43.62 -3.00 34.46
CA PHE A 9 42.20 -2.62 34.59
C PHE A 9 41.67 -1.96 33.33
N ALA A 10 42.43 -1.06 32.68
CA ALA A 10 42.08 -0.41 31.43
C ALA A 10 41.96 -1.45 30.27
N ALA A 11 42.85 -2.44 30.22
CA ALA A 11 42.79 -3.49 29.20
C ALA A 11 41.55 -4.40 29.38
N ALA A 12 41.17 -4.72 30.62
CA ALA A 12 39.98 -5.52 30.91
C ALA A 12 38.67 -4.81 30.55
N VAL A 13 38.57 -3.51 30.84
CA VAL A 13 37.39 -2.70 30.48
C VAL A 13 37.26 -2.57 28.97
N PHE A 14 38.37 -2.40 28.25
CA PHE A 14 38.36 -2.31 26.78
C PHE A 14 37.94 -3.62 26.11
N ALA A 15 38.38 -4.78 26.68
CA ALA A 15 37.96 -6.09 26.18
C ALA A 15 36.48 -6.38 26.40
N ILE A 16 35.87 -5.90 27.51
CA ILE A 16 34.44 -6.03 27.79
C ILE A 16 33.62 -5.18 26.85
N VAL A 17 34.05 -3.93 26.57
CA VAL A 17 33.34 -3.02 25.64
C VAL A 17 33.37 -3.56 24.21
N LEU A 18 34.50 -4.12 23.76
CA LEU A 18 34.61 -4.78 22.45
C LEU A 18 33.74 -6.05 22.35
N GLY A 19 33.62 -6.82 23.42
CA GLY A 19 32.77 -8.01 23.46
C GLY A 19 31.29 -7.71 23.35
N VAL A 20 30.83 -6.61 23.93
CA VAL A 20 29.42 -6.19 23.87
C VAL A 20 29.05 -5.62 22.47
N CYS A 21 29.99 -4.94 21.81
CA CYS A 21 29.78 -4.45 20.44
C CYS A 21 29.72 -5.59 19.40
N ALA A 22 30.43 -6.68 19.61
CA ALA A 22 30.42 -7.83 18.70
C ALA A 22 29.15 -8.69 18.81
N SER A 23 28.47 -8.69 19.95
CA SER A 23 27.22 -9.42 20.16
C SER A 23 25.98 -8.66 19.72
N GLY A 24 26.08 -7.35 19.44
CA GLY A 24 24.96 -6.48 19.07
C GLY A 24 24.52 -6.58 17.60
N CYS A 25 25.32 -7.16 16.71
CA CYS A 25 25.01 -7.23 15.28
C CYS A 25 24.01 -8.33 14.90
N GLY A 26 23.51 -9.11 15.85
CA GLY A 26 22.51 -10.16 15.60
C GLY A 26 21.06 -9.74 15.84
N LEU A 27 20.81 -8.57 16.45
CA LEU A 27 19.48 -8.12 16.83
C LEU A 27 18.69 -7.43 15.71
N PHE A 28 19.36 -7.06 14.62
CA PHE A 28 18.71 -6.57 13.40
C PHE A 28 18.92 -7.55 12.24
N LYS A 29 18.54 -8.81 12.43
CA LYS A 29 18.21 -9.62 11.25
C LYS A 29 16.95 -9.00 10.68
N THR A 30 17.10 -8.19 9.64
CA THR A 30 15.99 -7.96 8.69
C THR A 30 15.51 -9.35 8.31
N GLN A 31 14.33 -9.74 8.81
CA GLN A 31 13.67 -10.92 8.28
C GLN A 31 13.51 -10.66 6.79
N THR A 32 14.25 -11.36 5.97
CA THR A 32 13.90 -11.53 4.57
C THR A 32 12.44 -11.97 4.59
N PRO A 33 11.54 -11.28 3.85
CA PRO A 33 10.17 -11.74 3.74
C PRO A 33 10.24 -13.20 3.32
N GLU A 34 9.73 -14.10 4.15
CA GLU A 34 9.62 -15.51 3.79
C GLU A 34 8.84 -15.56 2.49
N SER A 35 9.46 -16.08 1.43
CA SER A 35 8.74 -16.47 0.24
C SER A 35 7.58 -17.34 0.71
N PRO A 36 6.33 -17.08 0.28
CA PRO A 36 5.19 -17.87 0.72
C PRO A 36 5.44 -19.32 0.30
N THR A 37 5.87 -20.13 1.25
CA THR A 37 6.04 -21.57 1.09
C THR A 37 4.63 -22.11 0.85
N GLY A 38 4.41 -22.71 -0.32
CA GLY A 38 3.13 -23.16 -0.80
C GLY A 38 2.41 -24.10 0.17
N GLY A 39 1.40 -23.54 0.79
CA GLY A 39 0.31 -24.23 1.44
C GLY A 39 -0.95 -23.47 1.04
N GLY A 40 -1.69 -23.99 0.08
CA GLY A 40 -2.69 -23.29 -0.70
C GLY A 40 -3.98 -22.86 0.00
N GLY A 41 -3.89 -22.37 1.23
CA GLY A 41 -5.00 -21.64 1.86
C GLY A 41 -4.86 -20.15 1.56
N GLU A 42 -5.84 -19.56 0.92
CA GLU A 42 -5.93 -18.12 0.79
C GLU A 42 -5.98 -17.52 2.21
N LEU A 43 -4.98 -16.71 2.57
CA LEU A 43 -4.99 -16.04 3.86
C LEU A 43 -6.25 -15.15 3.93
N ALA A 44 -7.01 -15.29 4.99
CA ALA A 44 -8.20 -14.48 5.22
C ALA A 44 -7.85 -12.98 5.14
N PRO A 45 -8.74 -12.14 4.60
CA PRO A 45 -8.57 -10.70 4.62
C PRO A 45 -8.35 -10.21 6.05
N ASN A 46 -7.44 -9.25 6.23
CA ASN A 46 -7.15 -8.65 7.53
C ASN A 46 -7.26 -7.13 7.43
N PHE A 47 -8.12 -6.55 8.23
CA PHE A 47 -8.42 -5.12 8.26
C PHE A 47 -8.19 -4.48 9.62
N SER A 48 -7.48 -5.16 10.52
CA SER A 48 -7.24 -4.69 11.89
C SER A 48 -6.36 -3.44 11.96
N LEU A 49 -5.51 -3.22 10.95
CA LEU A 49 -4.61 -2.07 10.78
C LEU A 49 -4.62 -1.60 9.33
N PRO A 50 -4.33 -0.31 9.06
CA PRO A 50 -4.18 0.19 7.68
C PRO A 50 -3.17 -0.60 6.86
N GLU A 51 -2.03 -0.97 7.47
CA GLU A 51 -0.97 -1.75 6.81
C GLU A 51 -1.48 -3.15 6.43
N SER A 52 -2.31 -3.76 7.28
CA SER A 52 -2.94 -5.06 7.01
C SER A 52 -3.94 -4.96 5.85
N THR A 53 -4.67 -3.85 5.76
CA THR A 53 -5.58 -3.56 4.65
C THR A 53 -4.79 -3.36 3.35
N LEU A 54 -3.69 -2.58 3.36
CA LEU A 54 -2.80 -2.44 2.21
C LEU A 54 -2.22 -3.78 1.75
N ALA A 55 -1.72 -4.59 2.68
CA ALA A 55 -1.20 -5.92 2.38
C ALA A 55 -2.29 -6.84 1.79
N THR A 56 -3.54 -6.70 2.25
CA THR A 56 -4.68 -7.42 1.69
C THR A 56 -5.01 -6.96 0.27
N MET A 57 -5.01 -5.64 -0.01
CA MET A 57 -5.20 -5.08 -1.35
C MET A 57 -4.13 -5.61 -2.31
N GLN A 58 -2.86 -5.48 -1.93
CA GLN A 58 -1.72 -5.94 -2.73
C GLN A 58 -1.84 -7.43 -3.06
N ARG A 59 -2.02 -8.27 -2.04
CA ARG A 59 -2.17 -9.72 -2.22
C ARG A 59 -3.38 -10.09 -3.08
N SER A 60 -4.50 -9.38 -2.91
CA SER A 60 -5.73 -9.63 -3.66
C SER A 60 -5.55 -9.33 -5.14
N LEU A 61 -4.90 -8.23 -5.49
CA LEU A 61 -4.60 -7.90 -6.87
C LEU A 61 -3.63 -8.94 -7.49
N ASN A 62 -2.57 -9.29 -6.76
CA ASN A 62 -1.58 -10.27 -7.22
C ASN A 62 -2.20 -11.65 -7.47
N LYS A 63 -3.23 -12.02 -6.71
CA LYS A 63 -3.99 -13.26 -6.87
C LYS A 63 -5.25 -13.12 -7.72
N ARG A 64 -5.48 -11.93 -8.30
CA ARG A 64 -6.71 -11.62 -9.07
C ARG A 64 -8.01 -11.85 -8.29
N ASN A 65 -7.95 -11.72 -6.98
CA ASN A 65 -9.12 -11.83 -6.12
C ASN A 65 -9.78 -10.45 -5.97
N THR A 66 -10.68 -10.13 -6.91
CA THR A 66 -11.42 -8.87 -6.92
C THR A 66 -12.27 -8.69 -5.68
N THR A 67 -12.87 -9.76 -5.18
CA THR A 67 -13.71 -9.72 -3.97
C THR A 67 -12.94 -9.21 -2.77
N ASN A 68 -11.78 -9.81 -2.48
CA ASN A 68 -10.97 -9.38 -1.34
C ASN A 68 -10.38 -7.98 -1.51
N PHE A 69 -10.10 -7.56 -2.76
CA PHE A 69 -9.67 -6.18 -3.03
C PHE A 69 -10.80 -5.19 -2.71
N ILE A 70 -12.02 -5.45 -3.20
CA ILE A 70 -13.19 -4.60 -2.95
C ILE A 70 -13.53 -4.54 -1.45
N LEU A 71 -13.36 -5.63 -0.71
CA LEU A 71 -13.54 -5.64 0.73
C LEU A 71 -12.58 -4.71 1.49
N CYS A 72 -11.48 -4.26 0.88
CA CYS A 72 -10.60 -3.25 1.46
C CYS A 72 -11.16 -1.82 1.35
N LEU A 73 -12.11 -1.59 0.44
CA LEU A 73 -12.75 -0.30 0.22
C LEU A 73 -14.00 -0.17 1.10
N ALA A 74 -14.32 1.03 1.51
CA ALA A 74 -15.56 1.31 2.23
C ALA A 74 -16.77 1.08 1.31
N ASP A 75 -17.83 0.52 1.86
CA ASP A 75 -19.08 0.23 1.15
C ASP A 75 -20.28 0.76 1.94
N THR A 76 -21.16 1.49 1.30
CA THR A 76 -22.33 2.11 1.94
C THR A 76 -23.23 1.11 2.65
N LEU A 77 -23.37 -0.10 2.09
CA LEU A 77 -24.26 -1.13 2.66
C LEU A 77 -23.66 -1.84 3.87
N LEU A 78 -22.32 -2.01 3.88
CA LEU A 78 -21.63 -2.77 4.92
C LEU A 78 -21.04 -1.86 6.00
N ASP A 79 -20.54 -0.70 5.60
CA ASP A 79 -19.73 0.18 6.44
C ASP A 79 -20.42 1.50 6.77
N PHE A 80 -21.60 1.76 6.18
CA PHE A 80 -22.32 3.04 6.27
C PHE A 80 -21.48 4.24 5.79
N ARG A 81 -20.48 3.97 4.94
CA ARG A 81 -19.53 4.91 4.39
C ARG A 81 -19.20 4.51 2.97
N GLU A 82 -19.15 5.46 2.05
CA GLU A 82 -18.78 5.20 0.66
C GLU A 82 -17.29 5.44 0.46
N PHE A 83 -16.65 4.63 -0.35
CA PHE A 83 -15.33 4.91 -0.91
C PHE A 83 -15.44 5.89 -2.05
N HIS A 84 -14.53 6.86 -2.10
CA HIS A 84 -14.40 7.81 -3.21
C HIS A 84 -12.97 7.80 -3.75
N ALA A 85 -12.84 8.03 -5.06
CA ALA A 85 -11.53 8.28 -5.65
C ALA A 85 -11.55 9.53 -6.52
N THR A 86 -10.45 10.27 -6.47
CA THR A 86 -10.17 11.39 -7.35
C THR A 86 -9.01 11.05 -8.28
N PHE A 87 -8.98 11.74 -9.41
CA PHE A 87 -8.02 11.50 -10.48
C PHE A 87 -7.04 12.67 -10.58
N ASP A 88 -5.84 12.39 -11.04
CA ASP A 88 -4.90 13.44 -11.41
C ASP A 88 -5.52 14.39 -12.44
N PRO A 89 -5.40 15.72 -12.28
CA PRO A 89 -5.96 16.69 -13.23
C PRO A 89 -5.49 16.51 -14.67
N SER A 90 -4.25 16.02 -14.88
CA SER A 90 -3.74 15.75 -16.23
C SER A 90 -4.44 14.55 -16.89
N ASP A 91 -4.81 13.53 -16.09
CA ASP A 91 -5.58 12.38 -16.58
C ASP A 91 -6.99 12.79 -16.99
N LEU A 92 -7.64 13.62 -16.18
CA LEU A 92 -8.97 14.18 -16.50
C LEU A 92 -8.92 15.00 -17.79
N THR A 93 -7.88 15.82 -17.95
CA THR A 93 -7.68 16.64 -19.15
C THR A 93 -7.51 15.77 -20.41
N GLN A 94 -6.64 14.75 -20.35
CA GLN A 94 -6.43 13.80 -21.44
C GLN A 94 -7.72 13.06 -21.80
N PHE A 95 -8.46 12.63 -20.78
CA PHE A 95 -9.71 11.90 -20.98
C PHE A 95 -10.77 12.79 -21.66
N ALA A 96 -10.91 14.04 -21.23
CA ALA A 96 -11.81 15.01 -21.84
C ALA A 96 -11.43 15.35 -23.29
N GLN A 97 -10.12 15.47 -23.59
CA GLN A 97 -9.61 15.69 -24.95
C GLN A 97 -9.96 14.53 -25.91
N SER A 98 -10.17 13.33 -25.39
CA SER A 98 -10.65 12.19 -26.19
C SER A 98 -12.15 12.25 -26.51
N GLY A 99 -12.85 13.33 -26.15
CA GLY A 99 -14.28 13.51 -26.36
C GLY A 99 -15.16 12.76 -25.34
N ARG A 100 -14.57 12.28 -24.25
CA ARG A 100 -15.27 11.52 -23.21
C ARG A 100 -15.52 12.41 -21.99
N ILE A 101 -16.61 12.16 -21.29
CA ILE A 101 -16.95 12.89 -20.06
C ILE A 101 -16.44 12.09 -18.86
N PRO A 102 -15.53 12.66 -18.02
CA PRO A 102 -15.10 12.01 -16.81
C PRO A 102 -16.29 11.76 -15.87
N PRO A 103 -16.32 10.66 -15.12
CA PRO A 103 -17.32 10.47 -14.10
C PRO A 103 -17.21 11.59 -13.04
N ALA A 104 -18.35 12.09 -12.60
CA ALA A 104 -18.38 13.13 -11.56
C ALA A 104 -17.84 12.62 -10.22
N ASP A 105 -17.96 11.33 -9.98
CA ASP A 105 -17.52 10.64 -8.77
C ASP A 105 -17.14 9.20 -9.11
N TRP A 106 -16.14 8.67 -8.43
CA TRP A 106 -15.71 7.28 -8.54
C TRP A 106 -15.85 6.60 -7.19
N ILE A 107 -16.79 5.69 -7.12
CA ILE A 107 -17.19 5.02 -5.88
C ILE A 107 -16.93 3.51 -5.95
N THR A 108 -17.18 2.80 -4.85
CA THR A 108 -16.99 1.34 -4.75
C THR A 108 -17.64 0.58 -5.90
N LYS A 109 -18.85 0.97 -6.32
CA LYS A 109 -19.56 0.32 -7.43
C LYS A 109 -18.81 0.45 -8.78
N ASN A 110 -18.13 1.58 -8.99
CA ASN A 110 -17.31 1.78 -10.20
C ASN A 110 -16.08 0.85 -10.16
N GLU A 111 -15.44 0.73 -8.99
CA GLU A 111 -14.30 -0.16 -8.80
C GLU A 111 -14.70 -1.63 -8.98
N GLN A 112 -15.86 -2.04 -8.48
CA GLN A 112 -16.42 -3.39 -8.69
C GLN A 112 -16.61 -3.73 -10.16
N THR A 113 -16.92 -2.74 -10.99
CA THR A 113 -17.09 -2.93 -12.44
C THR A 113 -15.74 -2.91 -13.17
N PHE A 114 -14.86 -1.98 -12.78
CA PHE A 114 -13.56 -1.77 -13.41
C PHE A 114 -12.59 -2.93 -13.15
N LEU A 115 -12.44 -3.34 -11.90
CA LEU A 115 -11.37 -4.23 -11.48
C LEU A 115 -11.39 -5.60 -12.20
N PRO A 116 -12.54 -6.29 -12.38
CA PRO A 116 -12.59 -7.52 -13.16
C PRO A 116 -12.16 -7.32 -14.61
N GLN A 117 -12.56 -6.20 -15.23
CA GLN A 117 -12.17 -5.90 -16.62
C GLN A 117 -10.67 -5.63 -16.73
N PHE A 118 -10.11 -4.84 -15.83
CA PHE A 118 -8.68 -4.56 -15.76
C PHE A 118 -7.86 -5.84 -15.61
N LEU A 119 -8.28 -6.76 -14.74
CA LEU A 119 -7.58 -8.02 -14.50
C LEU A 119 -7.72 -9.03 -15.65
N THR A 120 -8.79 -8.93 -16.45
CA THR A 120 -8.98 -9.83 -17.62
C THR A 120 -8.21 -9.36 -18.84
N TYR A 121 -7.90 -8.08 -18.96
CA TYR A 121 -7.20 -7.52 -20.11
C TYR A 121 -5.80 -8.15 -20.34
N ASN A 122 -5.14 -8.56 -19.27
CA ASN A 122 -3.86 -9.27 -19.32
C ASN A 122 -4.01 -10.70 -18.80
N THR A 123 -4.55 -11.60 -19.64
CA THR A 123 -4.89 -12.98 -19.25
C THR A 123 -3.68 -13.87 -18.94
N ASN A 124 -2.50 -13.56 -19.47
CA ASN A 124 -1.33 -14.44 -19.48
C ASN A 124 -0.27 -14.12 -18.42
N GLY A 125 -0.54 -13.25 -17.44
CA GLY A 125 0.47 -12.85 -16.47
C GLY A 125 -0.07 -12.67 -15.06
N PHE A 126 0.86 -12.62 -14.13
CA PHE A 126 0.58 -12.21 -12.77
C PHE A 126 0.59 -10.69 -12.71
N TYR A 127 -0.35 -10.11 -11.97
CA TYR A 127 -0.24 -8.73 -11.52
C TYR A 127 0.62 -8.69 -10.27
N ASP A 128 1.44 -7.66 -10.15
CA ASP A 128 2.19 -7.38 -8.94
C ASP A 128 1.94 -5.92 -8.56
N LEU A 129 1.16 -5.73 -7.51
CA LEU A 129 0.90 -4.43 -6.92
C LEU A 129 1.91 -4.20 -5.80
N TYR A 130 2.63 -3.12 -5.87
CA TYR A 130 3.60 -2.72 -4.88
C TYR A 130 3.28 -1.32 -4.35
N PHE A 131 3.31 -1.16 -3.03
CA PHE A 131 3.22 0.11 -2.34
C PHE A 131 4.51 0.41 -1.58
N SER A 132 4.95 1.66 -1.59
CA SER A 132 5.98 2.18 -0.70
C SER A 132 5.57 3.53 -0.15
N LEU A 133 6.03 3.88 1.05
CA LEU A 133 5.74 5.19 1.62
C LEU A 133 6.39 6.30 0.80
N ASP A 134 5.62 7.34 0.53
CA ASP A 134 6.08 8.60 -0.06
C ASP A 134 6.40 9.58 1.08
N THR A 135 7.66 9.57 1.53
CA THR A 135 8.12 10.43 2.62
C THR A 135 8.20 11.91 2.21
N ASP A 136 8.35 12.19 0.92
CA ASP A 136 8.43 13.55 0.39
C ASP A 136 7.08 14.26 0.48
N ARG A 137 5.98 13.47 0.41
CA ARG A 137 4.60 13.95 0.63
C ARG A 137 4.13 13.80 2.08
N GLY A 138 5.04 13.57 3.04
CA GLY A 138 4.73 13.50 4.46
C GLY A 138 4.42 12.10 5.00
N GLY A 139 4.54 11.05 4.17
CA GLY A 139 4.40 9.65 4.60
C GLY A 139 3.03 9.35 5.22
N ILE A 140 2.99 9.12 6.53
CA ILE A 140 1.76 8.80 7.27
C ILE A 140 1.35 9.97 8.14
N THR A 141 0.08 10.40 8.03
CA THR A 141 -0.53 11.38 8.91
C THR A 141 -1.68 10.75 9.68
N ASP A 142 -1.60 10.80 11.01
CA ASP A 142 -2.66 10.29 11.90
C ASP A 142 -3.50 11.48 12.38
N TYR A 143 -4.76 11.51 11.96
CA TYR A 143 -5.72 12.54 12.36
C TYR A 143 -6.53 12.16 13.60
N GLY A 144 -6.44 10.90 14.05
CA GLY A 144 -7.22 10.39 15.17
C GLY A 144 -8.73 10.47 14.95
N GLY A 145 -9.44 10.94 15.96
CA GLY A 145 -10.90 11.09 15.94
C GLY A 145 -11.67 9.79 16.17
N ALA A 146 -12.99 9.85 16.04
CA ALA A 146 -13.88 8.71 16.31
C ALA A 146 -13.64 7.52 15.36
N THR A 147 -13.26 7.81 14.11
CA THR A 147 -12.96 6.79 13.08
C THR A 147 -11.48 6.45 12.99
N GLN A 148 -10.64 6.99 13.89
CA GLN A 148 -9.17 6.80 13.86
C GLN A 148 -8.60 7.02 12.44
N LYS A 149 -8.96 8.14 11.83
CA LYS A 149 -8.59 8.49 10.46
C LYS A 149 -7.09 8.60 10.28
N LYS A 150 -6.54 7.91 9.28
CA LYS A 150 -5.13 7.98 8.88
C LYS A 150 -5.03 8.21 7.37
N VAL A 151 -4.07 9.03 6.97
CA VAL A 151 -3.72 9.23 5.55
C VAL A 151 -2.33 8.70 5.30
N TYR A 152 -2.20 7.85 4.30
CA TYR A 152 -0.97 7.25 3.83
C TYR A 152 -0.65 7.83 2.46
N ASN A 153 0.43 8.59 2.36
CA ASN A 153 0.98 8.99 1.08
C ASN A 153 1.92 7.89 0.59
N LEU A 154 1.64 7.35 -0.56
CA LEU A 154 2.29 6.15 -1.08
C LEU A 154 2.68 6.36 -2.54
N HIS A 155 3.84 5.86 -2.93
CA HIS A 155 4.07 5.48 -4.32
C HIS A 155 3.47 4.10 -4.56
N TYR A 156 2.83 3.93 -5.70
CA TYR A 156 2.35 2.63 -6.13
C TYR A 156 2.87 2.28 -7.52
N ARG A 157 2.98 0.99 -7.76
CA ARG A 157 3.38 0.44 -9.05
C ARG A 157 2.65 -0.87 -9.28
N VAL A 158 1.99 -0.97 -10.43
CA VAL A 158 1.31 -2.18 -10.88
C VAL A 158 2.05 -2.72 -12.09
N TRP A 159 2.53 -3.94 -11.98
CA TRP A 159 3.21 -4.66 -13.06
C TRP A 159 2.31 -5.76 -13.59
N ALA A 160 2.38 -6.00 -14.89
CA ALA A 160 1.80 -7.17 -15.52
C ALA A 160 2.77 -7.69 -16.58
N VAL A 161 3.10 -8.99 -16.50
CA VAL A 161 3.99 -9.67 -17.48
C VAL A 161 5.33 -8.93 -17.67
N GLY A 162 5.93 -8.43 -16.57
CA GLY A 162 7.23 -7.76 -16.61
C GLY A 162 7.22 -6.31 -17.13
N SER A 163 6.04 -5.73 -17.33
CA SER A 163 5.89 -4.34 -17.74
C SER A 163 5.04 -3.55 -16.74
N PRO A 164 5.37 -2.28 -16.47
CA PRO A 164 4.51 -1.43 -15.66
C PRO A 164 3.21 -1.12 -16.42
N VAL A 165 2.07 -1.41 -15.82
CA VAL A 165 0.74 -1.11 -16.41
C VAL A 165 0.10 0.12 -15.77
N ALA A 166 0.47 0.45 -14.54
CA ALA A 166 0.15 1.71 -13.90
C ALA A 166 1.20 2.04 -12.82
N ALA A 167 1.49 3.31 -12.63
CA ALA A 167 2.34 3.80 -11.55
C ALA A 167 2.01 5.27 -11.23
N GLY A 168 2.29 5.67 -10.00
CA GLY A 168 2.06 7.03 -9.53
C GLY A 168 2.20 7.12 -8.02
N SER A 169 1.77 8.24 -7.49
CA SER A 169 1.59 8.43 -6.05
C SER A 169 0.10 8.43 -5.71
N ALA A 170 -0.24 8.06 -4.50
CA ALA A 170 -1.60 8.10 -4.01
C ALA A 170 -1.66 8.53 -2.55
N GLY A 171 -2.63 9.39 -2.23
CA GLY A 171 -3.08 9.64 -0.87
C GLY A 171 -4.23 8.68 -0.52
N LEU A 172 -3.97 7.67 0.32
CA LEU A 172 -5.01 6.75 0.78
C LEU A 172 -5.49 7.14 2.17
N THR A 173 -6.77 7.46 2.29
CA THR A 173 -7.40 7.68 3.60
C THR A 173 -7.98 6.37 4.12
N PHE A 174 -7.54 5.99 5.31
CA PHE A 174 -8.07 4.87 6.06
C PHE A 174 -8.93 5.38 7.21
N GLU A 175 -10.11 4.80 7.37
CA GLU A 175 -10.95 5.04 8.54
C GLU A 175 -11.37 3.70 9.14
N ARG A 176 -11.50 3.68 10.47
CA ARG A 176 -11.99 2.53 11.22
C ARG A 176 -13.51 2.59 11.27
N ILE A 177 -14.17 1.75 10.48
CA ILE A 177 -15.62 1.82 10.21
C ILE A 177 -16.26 0.43 10.17
N GLY A 178 -17.58 0.42 10.03
CA GLY A 178 -18.36 -0.79 9.98
C GLY A 178 -18.58 -1.46 11.35
N ALA A 179 -19.35 -2.54 11.36
CA ALA A 179 -19.72 -3.26 12.58
C ALA A 179 -18.52 -3.89 13.30
N ASN A 180 -17.50 -4.29 12.55
CA ASN A 180 -16.27 -4.90 13.09
C ASN A 180 -15.21 -3.88 13.48
N SER A 181 -15.45 -2.59 13.24
CA SER A 181 -14.46 -1.53 13.42
C SER A 181 -13.17 -1.83 12.63
N ASP A 182 -13.31 -2.24 11.38
CA ASP A 182 -12.22 -2.54 10.46
C ASP A 182 -11.66 -1.26 9.82
N TYR A 183 -10.36 -1.24 9.50
CA TYR A 183 -9.79 -0.18 8.69
C TYR A 183 -10.11 -0.42 7.22
N LYS A 184 -10.84 0.52 6.60
CA LYS A 184 -11.19 0.54 5.20
C LYS A 184 -10.63 1.77 4.52
N VAL A 185 -10.34 1.67 3.22
CA VAL A 185 -10.02 2.84 2.40
C VAL A 185 -11.31 3.58 2.09
N THR A 186 -11.42 4.81 2.58
CA THR A 186 -12.58 5.68 2.32
C THR A 186 -12.32 6.69 1.22
N PHE A 187 -11.04 6.99 0.94
CA PHE A 187 -10.67 7.93 -0.09
C PHE A 187 -9.33 7.55 -0.74
N TRP A 188 -9.24 7.69 -2.05
CA TRP A 188 -8.04 7.51 -2.86
C TRP A 188 -7.85 8.75 -3.73
N GLU A 189 -6.81 9.52 -3.45
CA GLU A 189 -6.38 10.64 -4.29
C GLU A 189 -5.20 10.17 -5.15
N ASP A 190 -5.40 10.14 -6.46
CA ASP A 190 -4.40 9.65 -7.41
C ASP A 190 -3.57 10.79 -7.99
N HIS A 191 -2.27 10.60 -8.11
CA HIS A 191 -1.33 11.59 -8.61
C HIS A 191 -0.36 10.96 -9.61
N ARG A 192 -0.08 11.67 -10.67
CA ARG A 192 0.89 11.29 -11.69
C ARG A 192 2.29 11.73 -11.26
N ASP A 193 3.23 10.79 -11.17
CA ASP A 193 4.64 11.09 -10.87
C ASP A 193 5.44 11.43 -12.13
N THR A 194 5.15 10.75 -13.24
CA THR A 194 5.83 10.96 -14.52
C THR A 194 4.85 10.92 -15.70
N ALA A 195 5.18 11.59 -16.79
CA ALA A 195 4.32 11.62 -17.99
C ALA A 195 4.28 10.26 -18.73
N ASP A 196 5.30 9.42 -18.54
CA ASP A 196 5.53 8.24 -19.38
C ASP A 196 4.72 7.02 -18.93
N VAL A 197 4.24 7.01 -17.70
CA VAL A 197 3.47 5.88 -17.16
C VAL A 197 2.08 6.37 -16.79
N ARG A 198 1.07 5.61 -17.21
CA ARG A 198 -0.30 5.91 -16.84
C ARG A 198 -0.54 5.61 -15.35
N THR A 199 -1.38 6.41 -14.73
CA THR A 199 -1.81 6.23 -13.34
C THR A 199 -2.88 5.15 -13.22
N TRP A 200 -3.21 4.76 -11.98
CA TRP A 200 -4.39 3.94 -11.72
C TRP A 200 -5.66 4.66 -12.15
N GLY A 201 -5.72 5.98 -11.94
CA GLY A 201 -6.81 6.84 -12.43
C GLY A 201 -6.97 6.77 -13.94
N THR A 202 -5.88 6.84 -14.72
CA THR A 202 -5.92 6.63 -16.18
C THR A 202 -6.48 5.26 -16.54
N ALA A 203 -6.08 4.21 -15.81
CA ALA A 203 -6.58 2.85 -16.04
C ALA A 203 -8.08 2.76 -15.76
N ARG A 204 -8.55 3.34 -14.65
CA ARG A 204 -9.97 3.46 -14.29
C ARG A 204 -10.78 4.16 -15.37
N LEU A 205 -10.33 5.34 -15.80
CA LEU A 205 -10.99 6.15 -16.83
C LEU A 205 -11.11 5.42 -18.17
N ASN A 206 -10.12 4.62 -18.53
CA ASN A 206 -10.10 3.88 -19.80
C ASN A 206 -10.77 2.50 -19.74
N GLY A 207 -11.08 2.02 -18.54
CA GLY A 207 -11.68 0.71 -18.33
C GLY A 207 -10.73 -0.46 -18.60
N ARG A 208 -9.41 -0.19 -18.63
CA ARG A 208 -8.40 -1.20 -18.99
C ARG A 208 -6.98 -0.81 -18.55
#